data_d986fb298b65f14c5d2d2a134be53415
#
_entry.id   d986fb298b65f14c5d2d2a134be53415
#
_cell.length_a   1.000
_cell.length_b   1.000
_cell.length_c   1.000
_cell.angle_alpha   90.00
_cell.angle_beta   90.00
_cell.angle_gamma   90.00
#
_symmetry.space_group_name_H-M   'P 1'
#
loop_
_entity.id
_entity.type
_entity.pdbx_description
1 polymer ?
#
loop_
_entity_poly.entity_id
_entity_poly.type
_entity_poly.pdbx_seq_one_letter_code
_entity_poly.pdbx_strand_id
1 'polypeptide(L)'
;MEITYINKTNQDMHAYEEFFRSIAKRTEKELKLANDLEISVTFVRSRTIHIINRDYRGIDRPTDVISFAIRDGLEDFIPDEEKDLGDLFINIDYARKQAREYRHSEKRELGSLFTHGLLHCLGYDHMNPEDEKKMFALQDRILDPIISRNDK
;
A
#
# COMPACT_ATOMS: atom_id res chain seq x y z
N MET A 1 2.56 5.37 13.62
CA MET A 1 2.63 5.80 12.20
C MET A 1 1.47 6.73 11.90
N GLU A 2 1.77 7.85 11.32
CA GLU A 2 0.76 8.82 10.89
C GLU A 2 0.46 8.61 9.41
N ILE A 3 -0.84 8.49 9.09
CA ILE A 3 -1.28 8.29 7.72
C ILE A 3 -2.11 9.52 7.30
N THR A 4 -1.68 10.17 6.23
CA THR A 4 -2.43 11.27 5.63
C THR A 4 -3.25 10.71 4.48
N TYR A 5 -4.56 10.97 4.46
CA TYR A 5 -5.46 10.47 3.43
C TYR A 5 -5.88 11.57 2.48
N ILE A 6 -5.81 11.28 1.19
CA ILE A 6 -6.29 12.15 0.13
C ILE A 6 -7.26 11.32 -0.71
N ASN A 7 -8.49 11.80 -0.86
CA ASN A 7 -9.50 11.09 -1.63
C ASN A 7 -9.84 11.89 -2.89
N LYS A 8 -9.40 11.41 -4.05
CA LYS A 8 -9.69 12.02 -5.35
C LYS A 8 -10.81 11.28 -6.09
N THR A 9 -11.50 10.40 -5.40
CA THR A 9 -12.69 9.72 -5.93
C THR A 9 -13.92 10.49 -5.48
N ASN A 10 -15.07 10.17 -6.04
CA ASN A 10 -16.34 10.73 -5.58
C ASN A 10 -17.04 9.80 -4.60
N GLN A 11 -16.31 8.90 -3.98
CA GLN A 11 -16.85 7.93 -3.03
C GLN A 11 -16.28 8.16 -1.64
N ASP A 12 -17.07 7.84 -0.63
CA ASP A 12 -16.64 7.95 0.75
C ASP A 12 -15.71 6.79 1.10
N MET A 13 -14.46 7.10 1.40
CA MET A 13 -13.44 6.13 1.79
C MET A 13 -13.08 6.21 3.27
N HIS A 14 -13.79 7.03 4.02
CA HIS A 14 -13.48 7.30 5.44
C HIS A 14 -13.49 6.03 6.30
N ALA A 15 -14.38 5.08 6.00
CA ALA A 15 -14.49 3.84 6.77
C ALA A 15 -13.21 2.98 6.74
N TYR A 16 -12.34 3.19 5.76
CA TYR A 16 -11.11 2.41 5.64
C TYR A 16 -9.92 3.00 6.43
N GLU A 17 -10.04 4.22 6.94
CA GLU A 17 -8.94 4.89 7.65
C GLU A 17 -8.56 4.15 8.93
N GLU A 18 -9.54 3.76 9.74
CA GLU A 18 -9.32 2.99 10.96
C GLU A 18 -8.69 1.62 10.66
N PHE A 19 -9.17 0.98 9.60
CA PHE A 19 -8.65 -0.31 9.15
C PHE A 19 -7.18 -0.21 8.73
N PHE A 20 -6.82 0.79 7.95
CA PHE A 20 -5.43 1.01 7.55
C PHE A 20 -4.54 1.35 8.74
N ARG A 21 -5.07 2.08 9.72
CA ARG A 21 -4.34 2.35 10.96
C ARG A 21 -4.01 1.06 11.70
N SER A 22 -4.96 0.13 11.76
CA SER A 22 -4.74 -1.18 12.39
C SER A 22 -3.62 -1.96 11.69
N ILE A 23 -3.59 -1.90 10.35
CA ILE A 23 -2.52 -2.53 9.57
C ILE A 23 -1.17 -1.89 9.87
N ALA A 24 -1.13 -0.55 9.92
CA ALA A 24 0.10 0.18 10.21
C ALA A 24 0.65 -0.15 11.60
N LYS A 25 -0.22 -0.23 12.60
CA LYS A 25 0.17 -0.61 13.97
C LYS A 25 0.74 -2.03 14.01
N ARG A 26 0.09 -2.95 13.31
CA ARG A 26 0.58 -4.33 13.25
C ARG A 26 1.94 -4.41 12.56
N THR A 27 2.13 -3.62 11.50
CA THR A 27 3.40 -3.55 10.78
C THR A 27 4.51 -3.01 11.69
N GLU A 28 4.24 -1.95 12.43
CA GLU A 28 5.19 -1.40 13.41
C GLU A 28 5.63 -2.47 14.40
N LYS A 29 4.69 -3.24 14.92
CA LYS A 29 4.97 -4.30 15.90
C LYS A 29 5.79 -5.43 15.29
N GLU A 30 5.37 -5.93 14.11
CA GLU A 30 6.05 -7.06 13.46
C GLU A 30 7.48 -6.72 13.04
N LEU A 31 7.73 -5.48 12.62
CA LEU A 31 9.03 -5.04 12.11
C LEU A 31 9.82 -4.21 13.12
N LYS A 32 9.28 -4.03 14.33
CA LYS A 32 9.92 -3.25 15.41
C LYS A 32 10.29 -1.85 14.96
N LEU A 33 9.33 -1.17 14.32
CA LEU A 33 9.52 0.18 13.79
C LEU A 33 9.24 1.23 14.86
N ALA A 34 9.79 2.43 14.65
CA ALA A 34 9.40 3.61 15.41
C ALA A 34 7.93 3.94 15.12
N ASN A 35 7.24 4.58 16.06
CA ASN A 35 5.82 4.90 15.92
C ASN A 35 5.55 6.29 15.31
N ASP A 36 6.59 7.03 14.95
CA ASP A 36 6.50 8.40 14.43
C ASP A 36 6.74 8.48 12.91
N LEU A 37 6.71 7.35 12.21
CA LEU A 37 6.81 7.33 10.76
C LEU A 37 5.54 7.88 10.10
N GLU A 38 5.69 8.38 8.89
CA GLU A 38 4.59 9.00 8.15
C GLU A 38 4.47 8.41 6.74
N ILE A 39 3.24 8.29 6.26
CA ILE A 39 2.95 7.85 4.89
C ILE A 39 1.67 8.55 4.40
N SER A 40 1.58 8.82 3.11
CA SER A 40 0.33 9.31 2.53
C SER A 40 -0.34 8.23 1.70
N VAL A 41 -1.67 8.25 1.69
CA VAL A 41 -2.49 7.35 0.88
C VAL A 41 -3.47 8.20 0.09
N THR A 42 -3.40 8.10 -1.24
CA THR A 42 -4.31 8.79 -2.14
C THR A 42 -5.18 7.76 -2.84
N PHE A 43 -6.49 7.86 -2.64
CA PHE A 43 -7.46 7.01 -3.37
C PHE A 43 -7.76 7.66 -4.71
N VAL A 44 -7.63 6.89 -5.77
CA VAL A 44 -7.84 7.36 -7.16
C VAL A 44 -8.67 6.36 -7.94
N ARG A 45 -9.14 6.77 -9.12
CA ARG A 45 -9.80 5.93 -10.10
C ARG A 45 -8.81 5.55 -11.20
N SER A 46 -9.20 4.59 -12.05
CA SER A 46 -8.33 4.04 -13.10
C SER A 46 -7.75 5.10 -14.03
N ARG A 47 -8.54 6.09 -14.39
CA ARG A 47 -8.07 7.15 -15.30
C ARG A 47 -6.89 7.93 -14.70
N THR A 48 -6.98 8.29 -13.44
CA THR A 48 -5.93 9.06 -12.77
C THR A 48 -4.65 8.24 -12.61
N ILE A 49 -4.76 7.00 -12.16
CA ILE A 49 -3.58 6.15 -11.96
C ILE A 49 -2.93 5.76 -13.29
N HIS A 50 -3.71 5.67 -14.36
CA HIS A 50 -3.18 5.45 -15.70
C HIS A 50 -2.24 6.60 -16.11
N ILE A 51 -2.67 7.83 -15.89
CA ILE A 51 -1.86 9.03 -16.18
C ILE A 51 -0.57 9.02 -15.35
N ILE A 52 -0.68 8.73 -14.07
CA ILE A 52 0.48 8.66 -13.16
C ILE A 52 1.47 7.58 -13.63
N ASN A 53 0.96 6.41 -13.98
CA ASN A 53 1.78 5.27 -14.40
C ASN A 53 2.51 5.59 -15.71
N ARG A 54 1.81 6.21 -16.66
CA ARG A 54 2.39 6.64 -17.93
C ARG A 54 3.47 7.69 -17.73
N ASP A 55 3.17 8.75 -16.97
CA ASP A 55 4.04 9.92 -16.86
C ASP A 55 5.27 9.67 -15.98
N TYR A 56 5.15 8.86 -14.94
CA TYR A 56 6.23 8.65 -13.98
C TYR A 56 6.94 7.30 -14.11
N ARG A 57 6.29 6.30 -14.70
CA ARG A 57 6.87 4.96 -14.86
C ARG A 57 7.04 4.53 -16.31
N GLY A 58 6.51 5.31 -17.25
CA GLY A 58 6.58 4.98 -18.67
C GLY A 58 5.70 3.81 -19.09
N ILE A 59 4.71 3.46 -18.28
CA ILE A 59 3.81 2.34 -18.54
C ILE A 59 2.43 2.91 -18.87
N ASP A 60 2.02 2.77 -20.12
CA ASP A 60 0.79 3.39 -20.64
C ASP A 60 -0.43 2.49 -20.37
N ARG A 61 -0.74 2.26 -19.10
CA ARG A 61 -1.93 1.52 -18.65
C ARG A 61 -2.19 1.80 -17.18
N PRO A 62 -3.43 1.57 -16.70
CA PRO A 62 -3.71 1.65 -15.27
C PRO A 62 -3.10 0.46 -14.53
N THR A 63 -3.03 0.57 -13.22
CA THR A 63 -2.58 -0.49 -12.32
C THR A 63 -3.39 -0.41 -11.03
N ASP A 64 -3.15 -1.33 -10.09
CA ASP A 64 -3.89 -1.36 -8.82
C ASP A 64 -3.31 -0.41 -7.76
N VAL A 65 -1.99 -0.38 -7.61
CA VAL A 65 -1.33 0.48 -6.63
C VAL A 65 0.00 0.95 -7.19
N ILE A 66 0.34 2.21 -6.89
CA ILE A 66 1.68 2.76 -7.17
C ILE A 66 2.21 3.31 -5.86
N SER A 67 3.45 2.96 -5.52
CA SER A 67 4.13 3.50 -4.35
C SER A 67 5.35 4.30 -4.79
N PHE A 68 5.44 5.53 -4.25
CA PHE A 68 6.62 6.38 -4.41
C PHE A 68 7.34 6.41 -3.07
N ALA A 69 8.29 5.51 -2.90
CA ALA A 69 9.05 5.39 -1.66
C ALA A 69 10.14 6.48 -1.62
N ILE A 70 10.27 7.14 -0.47
CA ILE A 70 11.35 8.12 -0.27
C ILE A 70 12.70 7.44 -0.47
N ARG A 71 12.84 6.17 -0.04
CA ARG A 71 14.07 5.40 -0.19
C ARG A 71 14.53 5.24 -1.63
N ASP A 72 13.60 5.20 -2.59
CA ASP A 72 13.95 5.04 -4.01
C ASP A 72 14.70 6.26 -4.55
N GLY A 73 14.51 7.44 -3.95
CA GLY A 73 15.25 8.65 -4.31
C GLY A 73 16.51 8.89 -3.48
N LEU A 74 16.80 8.05 -2.48
CA LEU A 74 17.91 8.20 -1.55
C LEU A 74 18.77 6.93 -1.50
N GLU A 75 19.07 6.36 -2.66
CA GLU A 75 19.68 5.03 -2.79
C GLU A 75 20.90 4.77 -1.91
N ASP A 76 21.81 5.76 -1.82
CA ASP A 76 23.07 5.62 -1.10
C ASP A 76 23.08 6.23 0.30
N PHE A 77 22.03 6.99 0.65
CA PHE A 77 21.98 7.68 1.93
C PHE A 77 20.55 7.99 2.36
N ILE A 78 20.13 7.41 3.48
CA ILE A 78 18.85 7.70 4.10
C ILE A 78 19.14 8.34 5.46
N PRO A 79 18.76 9.61 5.68
CA PRO A 79 18.97 10.26 6.98
C PRO A 79 18.30 9.49 8.11
N ASP A 80 18.95 9.35 9.25
CA ASP A 80 18.39 8.66 10.42
C ASP A 80 17.09 9.31 10.90
N GLU A 81 16.97 10.61 10.72
CA GLU A 81 15.78 11.37 11.10
C GLU A 81 14.68 11.35 10.05
N GLU A 82 14.84 10.66 8.91
CA GLU A 82 13.80 10.60 7.88
C GLU A 82 12.61 9.79 8.37
N LYS A 83 11.47 10.45 8.49
CA LYS A 83 10.23 9.84 9.00
C LYS A 83 9.20 9.59 7.90
N ASP A 84 9.35 10.26 6.76
CA ASP A 84 8.43 10.11 5.64
C ASP A 84 8.80 8.86 4.83
N LEU A 85 7.86 7.93 4.75
CA LEU A 85 8.06 6.69 3.99
C LEU A 85 7.74 6.86 2.51
N GLY A 86 6.84 7.79 2.18
CA GLY A 86 6.46 8.05 0.80
C GLY A 86 4.97 8.18 0.60
N ASP A 87 4.54 7.96 -0.65
CA ASP A 87 3.16 8.16 -1.08
C ASP A 87 2.64 6.91 -1.79
N LEU A 88 1.41 6.51 -1.42
CA LEU A 88 0.70 5.41 -2.09
C LEU A 88 -0.48 5.97 -2.87
N PHE A 89 -0.66 5.46 -4.09
CA PHE A 89 -1.86 5.73 -4.90
C PHE A 89 -2.58 4.41 -5.09
N ILE A 90 -3.81 4.30 -4.57
CA ILE A 90 -4.61 3.08 -4.62
C ILE A 90 -5.79 3.29 -5.56
N ASN A 91 -5.90 2.43 -6.57
CA ASN A 91 -6.97 2.46 -7.56
C ASN A 91 -8.17 1.68 -7.02
N ILE A 92 -9.24 2.40 -6.64
CA ILE A 92 -10.43 1.75 -6.08
C ILE A 92 -11.20 0.94 -7.11
N ASP A 93 -11.12 1.28 -8.39
CA ASP A 93 -11.78 0.50 -9.45
C ASP A 93 -11.15 -0.90 -9.56
N TYR A 94 -9.81 -0.97 -9.56
CA TYR A 94 -9.09 -2.24 -9.59
C TYR A 94 -9.27 -3.04 -8.31
N ALA A 95 -9.31 -2.36 -7.15
CA ALA A 95 -9.55 -3.04 -5.89
C ALA A 95 -10.90 -3.79 -5.92
N ARG A 96 -11.94 -3.15 -6.44
CA ARG A 96 -13.26 -3.78 -6.60
C ARG A 96 -13.24 -4.95 -7.57
N LYS A 97 -12.59 -4.75 -8.72
CA LYS A 97 -12.47 -5.79 -9.74
C LYS A 97 -11.71 -7.00 -9.19
N GLN A 98 -10.56 -6.77 -8.57
CA GLN A 98 -9.73 -7.85 -8.01
C GLN A 98 -10.42 -8.57 -6.87
N ALA A 99 -11.18 -7.84 -6.02
CA ALA A 99 -11.96 -8.46 -4.97
C ALA A 99 -12.95 -9.48 -5.53
N ARG A 100 -13.65 -9.13 -6.61
CA ARG A 100 -14.56 -10.06 -7.28
C ARG A 100 -13.82 -11.26 -7.88
N GLU A 101 -12.70 -11.02 -8.53
CA GLU A 101 -11.90 -12.08 -9.15
C GLU A 101 -11.34 -13.06 -8.12
N TYR A 102 -10.86 -12.54 -6.99
CA TYR A 102 -10.27 -13.35 -5.93
C TYR A 102 -11.29 -13.85 -4.91
N ARG A 103 -12.57 -13.48 -5.08
CA ARG A 103 -13.69 -13.92 -4.21
C ARG A 103 -13.48 -13.55 -2.74
N HIS A 104 -13.02 -12.32 -2.50
CA HIS A 104 -12.96 -11.78 -1.15
C HIS A 104 -13.51 -10.34 -1.11
N SER A 105 -13.61 -9.75 0.07
CA SER A 105 -14.20 -8.42 0.22
C SER A 105 -13.34 -7.31 -0.38
N GLU A 106 -13.96 -6.18 -0.72
CA GLU A 106 -13.24 -4.97 -1.11
C GLU A 106 -12.28 -4.53 0.01
N LYS A 107 -12.73 -4.65 1.25
CA LYS A 107 -11.92 -4.31 2.42
C LYS A 107 -10.63 -5.14 2.45
N ARG A 108 -10.73 -6.44 2.24
CA ARG A 108 -9.56 -7.33 2.18
C ARG A 108 -8.62 -6.91 1.05
N GLU A 109 -9.15 -6.59 -0.12
CA GLU A 109 -8.33 -6.20 -1.26
C GLU A 109 -7.63 -4.85 -1.00
N LEU A 110 -8.36 -3.87 -0.50
CA LEU A 110 -7.76 -2.57 -0.15
C LEU A 110 -6.67 -2.73 0.92
N GLY A 111 -6.90 -3.58 1.90
CA GLY A 111 -5.89 -3.91 2.91
C GLY A 111 -4.65 -4.54 2.31
N SER A 112 -4.83 -5.44 1.35
CA SER A 112 -3.73 -6.09 0.63
C SER A 112 -2.90 -5.06 -0.14
N LEU A 113 -3.55 -4.16 -0.88
CA LEU A 113 -2.86 -3.13 -1.66
C LEU A 113 -2.12 -2.14 -0.76
N PHE A 114 -2.74 -1.72 0.33
CA PHE A 114 -2.09 -0.84 1.30
C PHE A 114 -0.87 -1.50 1.94
N THR A 115 -1.00 -2.74 2.38
CA THR A 115 0.09 -3.48 3.01
C THR A 115 1.26 -3.66 2.05
N HIS A 116 0.96 -4.04 0.81
CA HIS A 116 1.98 -4.22 -0.23
C HIS A 116 2.75 -2.91 -0.47
N GLY A 117 2.03 -1.80 -0.66
CA GLY A 117 2.65 -0.49 -0.87
C GLY A 117 3.44 -0.01 0.33
N LEU A 118 2.94 -0.23 1.55
CA LEU A 118 3.64 0.12 2.79
C LEU A 118 4.95 -0.64 2.91
N LEU A 119 4.94 -1.95 2.65
CA LEU A 119 6.15 -2.77 2.71
C LEU A 119 7.17 -2.32 1.65
N HIS A 120 6.72 -1.96 0.46
CA HIS A 120 7.62 -1.42 -0.56
C HIS A 120 8.29 -0.14 -0.06
N CYS A 121 7.54 0.77 0.54
CA CYS A 121 8.10 2.01 1.11
C CYS A 121 9.05 1.75 2.27
N LEU A 122 8.94 0.59 2.94
CA LEU A 122 9.86 0.18 4.00
C LEU A 122 11.10 -0.56 3.48
N GLY A 123 11.22 -0.72 2.16
CA GLY A 123 12.40 -1.30 1.54
C GLY A 123 12.27 -2.74 1.08
N TYR A 124 11.11 -3.34 1.22
CA TYR A 124 10.88 -4.69 0.69
C TYR A 124 10.57 -4.60 -0.80
N ASP A 125 11.02 -5.58 -1.57
CA ASP A 125 10.73 -5.65 -2.99
C ASP A 125 10.40 -7.08 -3.42
N HIS A 126 10.02 -7.23 -4.69
CA HIS A 126 9.69 -8.51 -5.29
C HIS A 126 10.42 -8.72 -6.62
N MET A 127 11.63 -8.20 -6.72
CA MET A 127 12.44 -8.22 -7.95
C MET A 127 12.92 -9.63 -8.31
N ASN A 128 13.05 -10.52 -7.32
CA ASN A 128 13.42 -11.91 -7.56
C ASN A 128 12.49 -12.84 -6.76
N PRO A 129 12.39 -14.13 -7.12
CA PRO A 129 11.46 -15.06 -6.47
C PRO A 129 11.64 -15.20 -4.96
N GLU A 130 12.88 -15.13 -4.48
CA GLU A 130 13.15 -15.25 -3.05
C GLU A 130 12.63 -14.03 -2.26
N ASP A 131 12.90 -12.83 -2.76
CA ASP A 131 12.43 -11.59 -2.14
C ASP A 131 10.91 -11.48 -2.21
N GLU A 132 10.31 -11.87 -3.34
CA GLU A 132 8.87 -11.93 -3.53
C GLU A 132 8.22 -12.83 -2.49
N LYS A 133 8.77 -14.03 -2.27
CA LYS A 133 8.25 -14.98 -1.28
C LYS A 133 8.30 -14.40 0.13
N LYS A 134 9.39 -13.75 0.49
CA LYS A 134 9.54 -13.12 1.81
C LYS A 134 8.53 -11.99 2.00
N MET A 135 8.35 -11.16 0.99
CA MET A 135 7.42 -10.03 1.04
C MET A 135 5.98 -10.51 1.20
N PHE A 136 5.54 -11.50 0.42
CA PHE A 136 4.19 -12.04 0.52
C PHE A 136 3.95 -12.77 1.84
N ALA A 137 4.94 -13.50 2.35
CA ALA A 137 4.82 -14.14 3.66
C ALA A 137 4.65 -13.11 4.77
N LEU A 138 5.39 -12.02 4.71
CA LEU A 138 5.27 -10.92 5.69
C LEU A 138 3.92 -10.22 5.55
N GLN A 139 3.47 -9.97 4.33
CA GLN A 139 2.17 -9.36 4.07
C GLN A 139 1.05 -10.19 4.68
N ASP A 140 1.08 -11.50 4.50
CA ASP A 140 0.09 -12.41 5.08
C ASP A 140 0.13 -12.39 6.60
N ARG A 141 1.32 -12.40 7.17
CA ARG A 141 1.51 -12.37 8.63
C ARG A 141 0.95 -11.10 9.26
N ILE A 142 1.03 -9.99 8.55
CA ILE A 142 0.48 -8.71 8.99
C ILE A 142 -1.05 -8.69 8.82
N LEU A 143 -1.53 -9.09 7.65
CA LEU A 143 -2.91 -8.87 7.25
C LEU A 143 -3.88 -9.94 7.76
N ASP A 144 -3.50 -11.22 7.71
CA ASP A 144 -4.39 -12.33 8.03
C ASP A 144 -5.00 -12.26 9.45
N PRO A 145 -4.27 -11.83 10.51
CA PRO A 145 -4.88 -11.68 11.82
C PRO A 145 -5.90 -10.54 11.91
N ILE A 146 -5.85 -9.56 11.01
CA ILE A 146 -6.76 -8.42 11.00
C ILE A 146 -8.01 -8.72 10.16
N ILE A 147 -7.82 -9.34 9.02
CA ILE A 147 -8.92 -9.68 8.12
C ILE A 147 -8.61 -10.99 7.39
N SER A 148 -9.54 -11.94 7.48
CA SER A 148 -9.38 -13.26 6.88
C SER A 148 -9.31 -13.19 5.35
N ARG A 149 -8.55 -14.10 4.75
CA ARG A 149 -8.54 -14.30 3.29
C ARG A 149 -9.92 -14.68 2.75
N ASN A 150 -10.76 -15.24 3.60
CA ASN A 150 -12.11 -15.66 3.25
C ASN A 150 -13.16 -14.59 3.54
N ASP A 151 -12.75 -13.40 3.97
CA ASP A 151 -13.66 -12.28 4.19
C ASP A 151 -14.30 -11.86 2.87
N LYS A 152 -15.64 -11.80 2.86
CA LYS A 152 -16.41 -11.53 1.65
C LYS A 152 -17.35 -10.35 1.82
#